data_e002f06626a3b9dcff01f5f94cfa406d
#
_entry.id   e002f06626a3b9dcff01f5f94cfa406d
#
_cell.length_a   1.000
_cell.length_b   1.000
_cell.length_c   1.000
_cell.angle_alpha   90.00
_cell.angle_beta   90.00
_cell.angle_gamma   90.00
#
_symmetry.space_group_name_H-M   'P 1'
#
loop_
_entity.id
_entity.type
_entity.pdbx_description
1 polymer ?
#
loop_
_entity_poly.entity_id
_entity_poly.type
_entity_poly.pdbx_seq_one_letter_code
_entity_poly.pdbx_strand_id
1 'polypeptide(L)'
;MGLAAVLLQTDRASLPTLHSFERGIPMAFSADIANFDYGGLHPDAFEGKRVLITGSGKDGGLGQGLALAAAMNGAQAVGVHFNSSYRDGFDLVDAIRDQGVHAFALQADVTSHTDLWASRSYTIEQMGGQIPDVIICNSGLTESGYRFGRSLPEIEDEAIAERRARVRSAFMENLTESRLVMNTKIDGFLSWTHLWASEAIYHNSPLQLVYVSSSQAIDPGVAVPGYVIANWAVLRLPEVLRVNLGKSAEMVSACSVMFPFIRTSMTEEYVENDKVFGRWQSRMLETHEAALSVAQLLSRPAAELDLGCFRLNVSGGASDLNTQWSRVHISTDEEPLDWA
;
A
#
# COMPACT_ATOMS: atom_id res chain seq x y z
N MET A 1 -28.84 7.76 -9.38
CA MET A 1 -28.91 6.38 -8.87
C MET A 1 -28.08 5.54 -9.83
N GLY A 2 -26.90 5.16 -9.39
CA GLY A 2 -25.79 4.87 -10.25
C GLY A 2 -25.65 3.41 -10.68
N LEU A 3 -25.05 3.23 -11.84
CA LEU A 3 -24.66 1.95 -12.43
C LEU A 3 -23.71 1.11 -11.54
N ALA A 4 -23.03 1.69 -10.59
CA ALA A 4 -22.09 0.97 -9.70
C ALA A 4 -22.77 0.00 -8.71
N ALA A 5 -24.01 0.28 -8.31
CA ALA A 5 -24.76 -0.60 -7.40
C ALA A 5 -25.35 -1.84 -8.08
N VAL A 6 -25.45 -1.85 -9.41
CA VAL A 6 -26.07 -2.96 -10.15
C VAL A 6 -25.10 -4.10 -10.46
N LEU A 7 -23.80 -3.84 -10.46
CA LEU A 7 -22.78 -4.87 -10.76
C LEU A 7 -22.37 -5.74 -9.55
N LEU A 8 -22.75 -5.36 -8.33
CA LEU A 8 -22.39 -6.10 -7.11
C LEU A 8 -23.43 -7.16 -6.67
N GLN A 9 -24.55 -7.27 -7.37
CA GLN A 9 -25.61 -8.27 -7.08
C GLN A 9 -25.81 -9.32 -8.18
N THR A 10 -24.86 -9.54 -9.06
CA THR A 10 -24.96 -10.64 -10.02
C THR A 10 -24.69 -11.97 -9.31
N ASP A 11 -25.78 -12.73 -9.24
CA ASP A 11 -25.84 -14.12 -8.78
C ASP A 11 -24.65 -14.96 -9.29
N ARG A 12 -24.00 -15.69 -8.39
CA ARG A 12 -22.97 -16.71 -8.69
C ARG A 12 -23.44 -17.79 -9.69
N ALA A 13 -24.73 -17.87 -9.99
CA ALA A 13 -25.32 -18.92 -10.82
C ALA A 13 -25.19 -18.73 -12.34
N SER A 14 -24.67 -17.58 -12.84
CA SER A 14 -24.65 -17.28 -14.28
C SER A 14 -23.27 -16.99 -14.88
N LEU A 15 -22.19 -17.24 -14.15
CA LEU A 15 -20.86 -17.18 -14.75
C LEU A 15 -20.58 -18.49 -15.52
N PRO A 16 -20.14 -18.42 -16.80
CA PRO A 16 -19.78 -19.61 -17.54
C PRO A 16 -18.64 -20.34 -16.82
N THR A 17 -18.81 -21.64 -16.65
CA THR A 17 -17.76 -22.56 -16.20
C THR A 17 -16.57 -22.42 -17.13
N LEU A 18 -15.56 -21.67 -16.70
CA LEU A 18 -14.25 -21.67 -17.35
C LEU A 18 -13.62 -23.03 -17.11
N HIS A 19 -13.36 -23.71 -18.21
CA HIS A 19 -12.62 -24.97 -18.25
C HIS A 19 -11.35 -24.88 -17.40
N SER A 20 -11.08 -25.98 -16.71
CA SER A 20 -9.87 -26.29 -15.97
C SER A 20 -8.60 -25.84 -16.71
N PHE A 21 -8.09 -24.67 -16.37
CA PHE A 21 -6.70 -24.39 -16.61
C PHE A 21 -5.89 -25.23 -15.61
N GLU A 22 -5.00 -26.04 -16.13
CA GLU A 22 -4.02 -26.78 -15.35
C GLU A 22 -3.39 -25.83 -14.33
N ARG A 23 -3.43 -26.23 -13.06
CA ARG A 23 -2.79 -25.48 -11.99
C ARG A 23 -1.31 -25.43 -12.30
N GLY A 24 -0.87 -24.31 -12.82
CA GLY A 24 0.53 -23.96 -12.79
C GLY A 24 1.05 -24.02 -11.36
N ILE A 25 2.32 -24.26 -11.20
CA ILE A 25 3.10 -24.37 -9.98
C ILE A 25 2.50 -23.47 -8.89
N PRO A 26 2.13 -24.00 -7.71
CA PRO A 26 1.58 -23.19 -6.63
C PRO A 26 2.56 -22.09 -6.29
N MET A 27 2.16 -20.84 -6.39
CA MET A 27 2.98 -19.74 -5.93
C MET A 27 3.21 -19.93 -4.42
N ALA A 28 4.47 -20.09 -4.03
CA ALA A 28 4.87 -20.39 -2.65
C ALA A 28 4.46 -19.30 -1.64
N PHE A 29 4.00 -18.13 -2.12
CA PHE A 29 3.64 -16.99 -1.29
C PHE A 29 2.19 -16.99 -0.81
N SER A 30 1.22 -17.53 -1.55
CA SER A 30 -0.19 -17.48 -1.16
C SER A 30 -0.52 -18.41 0.01
N ALA A 31 0.15 -19.56 0.10
CA ALA A 31 -0.08 -20.54 1.14
C ALA A 31 0.38 -20.07 2.54
N ASP A 32 1.49 -19.32 2.59
CA ASP A 32 2.08 -18.87 3.86
C ASP A 32 1.27 -17.74 4.51
N ILE A 33 0.73 -16.80 3.70
CA ILE A 33 -0.06 -15.68 4.22
C ILE A 33 -1.40 -16.14 4.79
N ALA A 34 -2.10 -17.06 4.12
CA ALA A 34 -3.39 -17.58 4.56
C ALA A 34 -3.26 -18.52 5.78
N ASN A 35 -2.11 -19.16 5.96
CA ASN A 35 -1.88 -20.14 7.03
C ASN A 35 -1.16 -19.57 8.26
N PHE A 36 -0.72 -18.33 8.21
CA PHE A 36 -0.07 -17.67 9.34
C PHE A 36 -1.10 -17.17 10.36
N ASP A 37 -0.83 -17.41 11.63
CA ASP A 37 -1.67 -16.87 12.71
C ASP A 37 -1.35 -15.38 12.94
N TYR A 38 -2.24 -14.52 12.49
CA TYR A 38 -2.16 -13.07 12.72
C TYR A 38 -2.78 -12.65 14.06
N GLY A 39 -3.36 -13.59 14.83
CA GLY A 39 -4.25 -13.31 15.94
C GLY A 39 -3.56 -13.00 17.25
N GLY A 40 -4.19 -12.16 18.06
CA GLY A 40 -3.96 -12.01 19.49
C GLY A 40 -2.67 -11.30 19.92
N LEU A 41 -1.77 -10.95 19.01
CA LEU A 41 -0.49 -10.34 19.37
C LEU A 41 -0.62 -8.88 19.80
N HIS A 42 -1.54 -8.14 19.19
CA HIS A 42 -1.74 -6.70 19.43
C HIS A 42 -3.22 -6.35 19.45
N PRO A 43 -4.01 -6.91 20.38
CA PRO A 43 -5.48 -6.79 20.37
C PRO A 43 -5.96 -5.33 20.44
N ASP A 44 -5.21 -4.45 21.10
CA ASP A 44 -5.58 -3.04 21.23
C ASP A 44 -5.40 -2.24 19.93
N ALA A 45 -4.67 -2.78 18.95
CA ALA A 45 -4.37 -2.06 17.72
C ALA A 45 -5.64 -1.69 16.95
N PHE A 46 -6.56 -2.62 16.82
CA PHE A 46 -7.77 -2.47 16.02
C PHE A 46 -9.07 -2.78 16.79
N GLU A 47 -9.01 -2.97 18.11
CA GLU A 47 -10.18 -3.34 18.92
C GLU A 47 -11.37 -2.41 18.68
N GLY A 48 -12.47 -2.98 18.17
CA GLY A 48 -13.70 -2.27 17.88
C GLY A 48 -13.64 -1.27 16.73
N LYS A 49 -12.50 -1.15 16.00
CA LYS A 49 -12.30 -0.18 14.93
C LYS A 49 -12.81 -0.68 13.59
N ARG A 50 -13.27 0.24 12.76
CA ARG A 50 -13.59 0.06 11.34
C ARG A 50 -12.35 0.44 10.54
N VAL A 51 -11.77 -0.52 9.85
CA VAL A 51 -10.50 -0.36 9.14
C VAL A 51 -10.71 -0.47 7.64
N LEU A 52 -10.17 0.48 6.88
CA LEU A 52 -10.17 0.44 5.42
C LEU A 52 -8.73 0.40 4.91
N ILE A 53 -8.39 -0.59 4.08
CA ILE A 53 -7.03 -0.73 3.56
C ILE A 53 -7.06 -0.63 2.03
N THR A 54 -6.36 0.36 1.46
CA THR A 54 -6.27 0.49 0.01
C THR A 54 -5.23 -0.46 -0.57
N GLY A 55 -5.55 -1.07 -1.74
CA GLY A 55 -4.62 -2.01 -2.39
C GLY A 55 -4.43 -3.30 -1.59
N SER A 56 -5.48 -3.78 -0.94
CA SER A 56 -5.43 -5.00 -0.12
C SER A 56 -5.91 -6.26 -0.83
N GLY A 57 -6.50 -6.15 -2.03
CA GLY A 57 -7.07 -7.30 -2.73
C GLY A 57 -6.06 -8.16 -3.52
N LYS A 58 -4.78 -7.82 -3.59
CA LYS A 58 -3.78 -8.60 -4.32
C LYS A 58 -3.22 -9.71 -3.43
N ASP A 59 -3.33 -10.97 -3.89
CA ASP A 59 -2.74 -12.12 -3.20
C ASP A 59 -1.21 -11.96 -3.08
N GLY A 60 -0.67 -12.34 -1.92
CA GLY A 60 0.75 -12.15 -1.60
C GLY A 60 1.18 -10.70 -1.41
N GLY A 61 0.25 -9.73 -1.38
CA GLY A 61 0.54 -8.32 -1.16
C GLY A 61 0.55 -7.91 0.30
N LEU A 62 1.32 -6.86 0.64
CA LEU A 62 1.31 -6.29 2.00
C LEU A 62 -0.10 -5.90 2.46
N GLY A 63 -0.94 -5.37 1.57
CA GLY A 63 -2.30 -4.98 1.89
C GLY A 63 -3.18 -6.15 2.34
N GLN A 64 -3.00 -7.34 1.77
CA GLN A 64 -3.65 -8.56 2.22
C GLN A 64 -3.26 -8.90 3.66
N GLY A 65 -1.96 -8.89 3.95
CA GLY A 65 -1.46 -9.12 5.31
C GLY A 65 -2.00 -8.09 6.31
N LEU A 66 -2.05 -6.82 5.94
CA LEU A 66 -2.61 -5.74 6.77
C LEU A 66 -4.10 -5.95 7.06
N ALA A 67 -4.89 -6.42 6.08
CA ALA A 67 -6.31 -6.71 6.27
C ALA A 67 -6.53 -7.89 7.21
N LEU A 68 -5.75 -8.96 7.08
CA LEU A 68 -5.77 -10.10 8.00
C LEU A 68 -5.31 -9.70 9.41
N ALA A 69 -4.22 -8.93 9.52
CA ALA A 69 -3.76 -8.43 10.81
C ALA A 69 -4.81 -7.54 11.50
N ALA A 70 -5.50 -6.67 10.75
CA ALA A 70 -6.59 -5.86 11.31
C ALA A 70 -7.74 -6.74 11.79
N ALA A 71 -8.19 -7.68 10.99
CA ALA A 71 -9.30 -8.57 11.34
C ALA A 71 -9.00 -9.41 12.59
N MET A 72 -7.82 -10.00 12.67
CA MET A 72 -7.46 -10.91 13.75
C MET A 72 -6.95 -10.19 15.02
N ASN A 73 -6.78 -8.87 15.00
CA ASN A 73 -6.44 -8.05 16.16
C ASN A 73 -7.55 -7.05 16.51
N GLY A 74 -8.81 -7.48 16.41
CA GLY A 74 -9.95 -6.86 17.04
C GLY A 74 -10.76 -5.89 16.17
N ALA A 75 -10.49 -5.76 14.87
CA ALA A 75 -11.29 -4.89 14.02
C ALA A 75 -12.77 -5.31 13.98
N GLN A 76 -13.67 -4.35 14.14
CA GLN A 76 -15.12 -4.54 14.01
C GLN A 76 -15.52 -4.77 12.55
N ALA A 77 -14.87 -4.05 11.64
CA ALA A 77 -15.11 -4.16 10.21
C ALA A 77 -13.84 -3.91 9.41
N VAL A 78 -13.67 -4.63 8.30
CA VAL A 78 -12.53 -4.49 7.38
C VAL A 78 -13.03 -4.26 5.95
N GLY A 79 -12.68 -3.11 5.38
CA GLY A 79 -12.85 -2.81 3.97
C GLY A 79 -11.63 -3.25 3.16
N VAL A 80 -11.82 -4.19 2.24
CA VAL A 80 -10.80 -4.70 1.32
C VAL A 80 -10.91 -3.97 -0.01
N HIS A 81 -10.02 -2.99 -0.23
CA HIS A 81 -10.04 -2.21 -1.46
C HIS A 81 -9.07 -2.76 -2.50
N PHE A 82 -9.51 -2.80 -3.76
CA PHE A 82 -8.71 -3.17 -4.93
C PHE A 82 -9.20 -2.44 -6.19
N ASN A 83 -8.32 -2.35 -7.19
CA ASN A 83 -8.70 -1.87 -8.52
C ASN A 83 -9.07 -3.04 -9.45
N SER A 84 -8.15 -3.98 -9.68
CA SER A 84 -8.31 -5.06 -10.67
C SER A 84 -8.20 -6.48 -10.10
N SER A 85 -7.78 -6.65 -8.85
CA SER A 85 -7.60 -7.98 -8.20
C SER A 85 -8.92 -8.52 -7.65
N TYR A 86 -9.92 -8.74 -8.52
CA TYR A 86 -11.27 -9.12 -8.12
C TYR A 86 -11.31 -10.42 -7.33
N ARG A 87 -10.73 -11.48 -7.91
CA ARG A 87 -10.79 -12.82 -7.32
C ARG A 87 -10.14 -12.83 -5.95
N ASP A 88 -8.89 -12.39 -5.90
CA ASP A 88 -8.11 -12.41 -4.66
C ASP A 88 -8.77 -11.51 -3.59
N GLY A 89 -9.34 -10.36 -4.02
CA GLY A 89 -10.03 -9.45 -3.10
C GLY A 89 -11.30 -10.05 -2.49
N PHE A 90 -12.10 -10.79 -3.26
CA PHE A 90 -13.28 -11.48 -2.74
C PHE A 90 -12.89 -12.69 -1.88
N ASP A 91 -11.87 -13.46 -2.29
CA ASP A 91 -11.37 -14.59 -1.50
C ASP A 91 -10.84 -14.11 -0.14
N LEU A 92 -10.17 -12.95 -0.09
CA LEU A 92 -9.76 -12.34 1.18
C LEU A 92 -10.94 -11.89 2.05
N VAL A 93 -11.97 -11.28 1.45
CA VAL A 93 -13.19 -10.91 2.19
C VAL A 93 -13.84 -12.13 2.81
N ASP A 94 -13.97 -13.22 2.04
CA ASP A 94 -14.55 -14.46 2.55
C ASP A 94 -13.67 -15.06 3.68
N ALA A 95 -12.34 -15.06 3.54
CA ALA A 95 -11.43 -15.53 4.58
C ALA A 95 -11.55 -14.71 5.88
N ILE A 96 -11.72 -13.39 5.78
CA ILE A 96 -11.92 -12.54 6.97
C ILE A 96 -13.28 -12.81 7.62
N ARG A 97 -14.34 -13.02 6.83
CA ARG A 97 -15.67 -13.36 7.32
C ARG A 97 -15.70 -14.72 8.04
N ASP A 98 -14.93 -15.67 7.55
CA ASP A 98 -14.78 -16.99 8.20
C ASP A 98 -14.15 -16.88 9.59
N GLN A 99 -13.41 -15.80 9.89
CA GLN A 99 -12.93 -15.46 11.24
C GLN A 99 -13.97 -14.74 12.10
N GLY A 100 -15.19 -14.54 11.60
CA GLY A 100 -16.28 -13.87 12.32
C GLY A 100 -16.23 -12.34 12.29
N VAL A 101 -15.35 -11.74 11.48
CA VAL A 101 -15.22 -10.29 11.34
C VAL A 101 -16.05 -9.80 10.14
N HIS A 102 -16.77 -8.69 10.30
CA HIS A 102 -17.45 -8.07 9.15
C HIS A 102 -16.43 -7.58 8.12
N ALA A 103 -16.57 -8.02 6.87
CA ALA A 103 -15.69 -7.58 5.79
C ALA A 103 -16.48 -7.34 4.51
N PHE A 104 -15.99 -6.41 3.68
CA PHE A 104 -16.60 -6.10 2.38
C PHE A 104 -15.55 -5.76 1.34
N ALA A 105 -15.83 -6.10 0.10
CA ALA A 105 -15.01 -5.78 -1.05
C ALA A 105 -15.34 -4.36 -1.55
N LEU A 106 -14.32 -3.58 -1.84
CA LEU A 106 -14.44 -2.22 -2.36
C LEU A 106 -13.58 -2.08 -3.62
N GLN A 107 -14.23 -2.10 -4.79
CA GLN A 107 -13.54 -1.86 -6.03
C GLN A 107 -13.55 -0.37 -6.37
N ALA A 108 -12.35 0.21 -6.54
CA ALA A 108 -12.18 1.58 -7.05
C ALA A 108 -10.77 1.77 -7.63
N ASP A 109 -10.64 2.62 -8.64
CA ASP A 109 -9.35 3.18 -9.01
C ASP A 109 -9.08 4.41 -8.13
N VAL A 110 -7.98 4.36 -7.36
CA VAL A 110 -7.61 5.46 -6.43
C VAL A 110 -7.34 6.79 -7.14
N THR A 111 -7.13 6.77 -8.46
CA THR A 111 -6.93 7.96 -9.29
C THR A 111 -8.21 8.48 -9.94
N SER A 112 -9.31 7.73 -9.82
CA SER A 112 -10.63 8.10 -10.39
C SER A 112 -11.49 8.80 -9.34
N HIS A 113 -11.74 10.08 -9.51
CA HIS A 113 -12.61 10.84 -8.59
C HIS A 113 -14.04 10.29 -8.55
N THR A 114 -14.53 9.75 -9.66
CA THR A 114 -15.88 9.14 -9.73
C THR A 114 -15.94 7.88 -8.87
N ASP A 115 -14.90 7.01 -8.97
CA ASP A 115 -14.83 5.78 -8.20
C ASP A 115 -14.68 6.08 -6.71
N LEU A 116 -13.83 7.06 -6.36
CA LEU A 116 -13.65 7.51 -4.98
C LEU A 116 -14.96 7.98 -4.36
N TRP A 117 -15.73 8.81 -5.09
CA TRP A 117 -17.00 9.29 -4.60
C TRP A 117 -18.05 8.19 -4.46
N ALA A 118 -18.09 7.24 -5.39
CA ALA A 118 -18.97 6.07 -5.30
C ALA A 118 -18.57 5.15 -4.13
N SER A 119 -17.26 4.90 -3.97
CA SER A 119 -16.72 4.06 -2.91
C SER A 119 -16.98 4.61 -1.50
N ARG A 120 -16.99 5.93 -1.33
CA ARG A 120 -17.35 6.60 -0.08
C ARG A 120 -18.73 6.18 0.43
N SER A 121 -19.75 6.34 -0.40
CA SER A 121 -21.13 6.04 0.02
C SER A 121 -21.30 4.57 0.36
N TYR A 122 -20.72 3.69 -0.43
CA TYR A 122 -20.73 2.26 -0.18
C TYR A 122 -19.98 1.90 1.11
N THR A 123 -18.80 2.46 1.36
CA THR A 123 -18.03 2.22 2.57
C THR A 123 -18.81 2.63 3.83
N ILE A 124 -19.42 3.82 3.82
CA ILE A 124 -20.22 4.30 4.95
C ILE A 124 -21.44 3.37 5.19
N GLU A 125 -22.11 2.93 4.13
CA GLU A 125 -23.20 1.96 4.24
C GLU A 125 -22.74 0.64 4.87
N GLN A 126 -21.64 0.06 4.38
CA GLN A 126 -21.09 -1.20 4.90
C GLN A 126 -20.58 -1.09 6.35
N MET A 127 -20.19 0.10 6.77
CA MET A 127 -19.77 0.41 8.15
C MET A 127 -20.92 0.92 9.03
N GLY A 128 -22.18 0.62 8.68
CA GLY A 128 -23.34 0.93 9.52
C GLY A 128 -23.64 2.42 9.63
N GLY A 129 -23.39 3.20 8.59
CA GLY A 129 -23.61 4.66 8.57
C GLY A 129 -22.45 5.47 9.18
N GLN A 130 -21.35 4.83 9.50
CA GLN A 130 -20.17 5.45 10.10
C GLN A 130 -19.00 5.51 9.11
N ILE A 131 -18.07 6.42 9.31
CA ILE A 131 -16.81 6.45 8.55
C ILE A 131 -15.81 5.42 9.13
N PRO A 132 -14.74 5.06 8.38
CA PRO A 132 -13.62 4.32 8.95
C PRO A 132 -12.97 5.06 10.12
N ASP A 133 -12.55 4.33 11.15
CA ASP A 133 -11.73 4.86 12.25
C ASP A 133 -10.24 4.89 11.86
N VAL A 134 -9.83 3.94 11.02
CA VAL A 134 -8.46 3.84 10.51
C VAL A 134 -8.48 3.59 9.01
N ILE A 135 -7.71 4.36 8.26
CA ILE A 135 -7.46 4.10 6.84
C ILE A 135 -5.97 3.88 6.63
N ILE A 136 -5.61 2.71 6.10
CA ILE A 136 -4.25 2.41 5.69
C ILE A 136 -4.14 2.61 4.18
N CYS A 137 -3.54 3.71 3.76
CA CYS A 137 -3.25 4.02 2.38
C CYS A 137 -2.04 3.20 1.93
N ASN A 138 -2.29 2.05 1.30
CA ASN A 138 -1.27 1.08 0.90
C ASN A 138 -1.15 0.91 -0.62
N SER A 139 -2.16 1.30 -1.40
CA SER A 139 -2.12 1.18 -2.88
C SER A 139 -0.80 1.69 -3.44
N GLY A 140 -0.23 0.93 -4.36
CA GLY A 140 1.01 1.31 -5.00
C GLY A 140 1.40 0.35 -6.11
N LEU A 141 2.25 0.83 -6.98
CA LEU A 141 2.85 0.10 -8.08
C LEU A 141 4.37 0.27 -8.00
N THR A 142 5.11 -0.56 -8.72
CA THR A 142 6.54 -0.40 -8.95
C THR A 142 6.83 -0.26 -10.43
N GLU A 143 8.06 0.07 -10.75
CA GLU A 143 8.58 0.18 -12.10
C GLU A 143 9.43 -1.05 -12.42
N SER A 144 9.61 -1.35 -13.70
CA SER A 144 10.44 -2.46 -14.20
C SER A 144 11.96 -2.28 -13.99
N GLY A 145 12.38 -1.20 -13.31
CA GLY A 145 13.78 -0.98 -12.94
C GLY A 145 14.63 -0.32 -14.01
N TYR A 146 14.33 0.91 -14.35
CA TYR A 146 15.02 1.71 -15.34
C TYR A 146 16.32 2.32 -14.82
N ARG A 147 17.40 2.20 -15.60
CA ARG A 147 18.65 2.92 -15.34
C ARG A 147 18.96 3.84 -16.51
N PHE A 148 18.92 5.14 -16.29
CA PHE A 148 19.23 6.14 -17.33
C PHE A 148 20.47 5.75 -18.16
N GLY A 149 20.27 5.55 -19.46
CA GLY A 149 21.33 5.29 -20.44
C GLY A 149 22.02 3.93 -20.41
N ARG A 150 21.66 3.02 -19.48
CA ARG A 150 22.33 1.70 -19.37
C ARG A 150 21.47 0.49 -19.75
N SER A 151 20.19 0.69 -20.00
CA SER A 151 19.24 -0.42 -20.07
C SER A 151 19.04 -0.99 -21.47
N LEU A 152 19.55 -0.34 -22.50
CA LEU A 152 19.42 -0.84 -23.86
C LEU A 152 20.68 -1.61 -24.26
N PRO A 153 20.57 -2.91 -24.55
CA PRO A 153 21.70 -3.70 -25.05
C PRO A 153 22.22 -3.09 -26.33
N GLU A 154 23.53 -3.16 -26.55
CA GLU A 154 24.10 -2.83 -27.83
C GLU A 154 23.71 -3.93 -28.84
N ILE A 155 23.22 -3.50 -29.99
CA ILE A 155 22.92 -4.38 -31.13
C ILE A 155 24.01 -4.12 -32.17
N GLU A 156 24.76 -5.17 -32.51
CA GLU A 156 25.82 -5.11 -33.51
C GLU A 156 25.20 -4.70 -34.85
N ASP A 157 25.85 -3.79 -35.57
CA ASP A 157 25.41 -3.25 -36.86
C ASP A 157 24.05 -2.51 -36.89
N GLU A 158 23.52 -2.10 -35.71
CA GLU A 158 22.28 -1.33 -35.68
C GLU A 158 22.44 0.06 -36.34
N ALA A 159 21.56 0.37 -37.29
CA ALA A 159 21.54 1.70 -37.91
C ALA A 159 21.25 2.79 -36.87
N ILE A 160 21.91 3.95 -37.00
CA ILE A 160 21.76 5.09 -36.08
C ILE A 160 20.27 5.51 -35.92
N ALA A 161 19.49 5.45 -36.99
CA ALA A 161 18.07 5.79 -36.95
C ALA A 161 17.27 4.79 -36.12
N GLU A 162 17.56 3.49 -36.24
CA GLU A 162 16.90 2.43 -35.46
C GLU A 162 17.27 2.52 -33.99
N ARG A 163 18.54 2.73 -33.65
CA ARG A 163 19.01 2.96 -32.30
C ARG A 163 18.30 4.16 -31.65
N ARG A 164 18.17 5.28 -32.40
CA ARG A 164 17.43 6.48 -31.88
C ARG A 164 15.95 6.18 -31.63
N ALA A 165 15.30 5.44 -32.53
CA ALA A 165 13.91 5.06 -32.38
C ALA A 165 13.73 4.16 -31.13
N ARG A 166 14.58 3.17 -30.95
CA ARG A 166 14.57 2.27 -29.79
C ARG A 166 14.82 2.99 -28.49
N VAL A 167 15.80 3.91 -28.42
CA VAL A 167 16.07 4.75 -27.25
C VAL A 167 14.87 5.62 -26.90
N ARG A 168 14.22 6.20 -27.91
CA ARG A 168 13.01 7.02 -27.73
C ARG A 168 11.84 6.19 -27.21
N SER A 169 11.62 4.99 -27.73
CA SER A 169 10.56 4.09 -27.28
C SER A 169 10.75 3.75 -25.80
N ALA A 170 11.93 3.26 -25.44
CA ALA A 170 12.26 2.92 -24.06
C ALA A 170 12.11 4.11 -23.10
N PHE A 171 12.53 5.31 -23.53
CA PHE A 171 12.33 6.54 -22.74
C PHE A 171 10.85 6.80 -22.49
N MET A 172 10.00 6.69 -23.51
CA MET A 172 8.56 6.94 -23.38
C MET A 172 7.88 5.89 -22.52
N GLU A 173 8.25 4.63 -22.63
CA GLU A 173 7.75 3.54 -21.81
C GLU A 173 8.09 3.78 -20.33
N ASN A 174 9.36 4.04 -20.02
CA ASN A 174 9.81 4.31 -18.66
C ASN A 174 9.14 5.54 -18.04
N LEU A 175 8.98 6.62 -18.83
CA LEU A 175 8.28 7.81 -18.37
C LEU A 175 6.80 7.52 -18.07
N THR A 176 6.18 6.65 -18.84
CA THR A 176 4.78 6.24 -18.63
C THR A 176 4.65 5.41 -17.36
N GLU A 177 5.55 4.44 -17.13
CA GLU A 177 5.59 3.67 -15.88
C GLU A 177 5.78 4.58 -14.66
N SER A 178 6.79 5.46 -14.69
CA SER A 178 7.04 6.39 -13.58
C SER A 178 5.83 7.26 -13.26
N ARG A 179 5.15 7.77 -14.29
CA ARG A 179 3.93 8.57 -14.12
C ARG A 179 2.80 7.76 -13.51
N LEU A 180 2.60 6.53 -13.97
CA LEU A 180 1.56 5.65 -13.41
C LEU A 180 1.80 5.40 -11.93
N VAL A 181 3.04 5.09 -11.53
CA VAL A 181 3.42 4.90 -10.14
C VAL A 181 3.17 6.17 -9.30
N MET A 182 3.61 7.33 -9.80
CA MET A 182 3.40 8.60 -9.11
C MET A 182 1.93 8.95 -8.99
N ASN A 183 1.14 8.81 -10.04
CA ASN A 183 -0.29 9.09 -9.99
C ASN A 183 -1.00 8.16 -8.98
N THR A 184 -0.76 6.86 -9.05
CA THR A 184 -1.38 5.92 -8.12
C THR A 184 -1.06 6.25 -6.66
N LYS A 185 0.19 6.62 -6.37
CA LYS A 185 0.64 6.85 -5.00
C LYS A 185 0.38 8.27 -4.53
N ILE A 186 0.77 9.29 -5.30
CA ILE A 186 0.67 10.69 -4.88
C ILE A 186 -0.79 11.15 -5.02
N ASP A 187 -1.34 11.11 -6.23
CA ASP A 187 -2.71 11.59 -6.48
C ASP A 187 -3.75 10.71 -5.76
N GLY A 188 -3.52 9.38 -5.77
CA GLY A 188 -4.39 8.45 -5.07
C GLY A 188 -4.45 8.74 -3.56
N PHE A 189 -3.31 8.83 -2.89
CA PHE A 189 -3.27 9.08 -1.44
C PHE A 189 -3.80 10.48 -1.09
N LEU A 190 -3.45 11.48 -1.88
CA LEU A 190 -3.95 12.83 -1.69
C LEU A 190 -5.48 12.88 -1.82
N SER A 191 -6.04 12.25 -2.84
CA SER A 191 -7.49 12.22 -3.08
C SER A 191 -8.23 11.48 -1.96
N TRP A 192 -7.72 10.33 -1.51
CA TRP A 192 -8.27 9.61 -0.35
C TRP A 192 -8.18 10.43 0.93
N THR A 193 -7.06 11.12 1.13
CA THR A 193 -6.86 12.01 2.28
C THR A 193 -7.90 13.12 2.30
N HIS A 194 -8.09 13.83 1.19
CA HIS A 194 -9.09 14.89 1.10
C HIS A 194 -10.52 14.39 1.33
N LEU A 195 -10.88 13.28 0.70
CA LEU A 195 -12.19 12.69 0.85
C LEU A 195 -12.49 12.38 2.32
N TRP A 196 -11.66 11.55 2.93
CA TRP A 196 -11.94 11.01 4.26
C TRP A 196 -11.66 11.99 5.40
N ALA A 197 -10.72 12.92 5.25
CA ALA A 197 -10.55 14.00 6.21
C ALA A 197 -11.79 14.94 6.20
N SER A 198 -12.37 15.20 5.03
CA SER A 198 -13.62 15.97 4.93
C SER A 198 -14.80 15.23 5.59
N GLU A 199 -14.88 13.92 5.39
CA GLU A 199 -15.91 13.09 6.04
C GLU A 199 -15.74 13.04 7.57
N ALA A 200 -14.49 12.94 8.06
CA ALA A 200 -14.20 12.98 9.50
C ALA A 200 -14.73 14.28 10.14
N ILE A 201 -14.49 15.40 9.48
CA ILE A 201 -15.00 16.71 9.95
C ILE A 201 -16.52 16.75 9.86
N TYR A 202 -17.12 16.32 8.74
CA TYR A 202 -18.55 16.33 8.53
C TYR A 202 -19.30 15.46 9.55
N HIS A 203 -18.80 14.26 9.80
CA HIS A 203 -19.39 13.32 10.76
C HIS A 203 -19.01 13.61 12.22
N ASN A 204 -18.12 14.56 12.46
CA ASN A 204 -17.52 14.82 13.78
C ASN A 204 -16.98 13.54 14.42
N SER A 205 -16.26 12.73 13.63
CA SER A 205 -15.75 11.41 14.01
C SER A 205 -14.23 11.36 13.78
N PRO A 206 -13.45 10.99 14.81
CA PRO A 206 -11.99 10.90 14.67
C PRO A 206 -11.57 9.89 13.59
N LEU A 207 -10.52 10.23 12.85
CA LEU A 207 -9.94 9.41 11.81
C LEU A 207 -8.42 9.32 11.98
N GLN A 208 -7.87 8.13 11.84
CA GLN A 208 -6.43 7.90 11.74
C GLN A 208 -6.06 7.50 10.30
N LEU A 209 -5.15 8.26 9.69
CA LEU A 209 -4.58 7.98 8.36
C LEU A 209 -3.16 7.42 8.51
N VAL A 210 -2.90 6.29 7.88
CA VAL A 210 -1.58 5.64 7.86
C VAL A 210 -1.12 5.52 6.41
N TYR A 211 -0.03 6.20 6.07
CA TYR A 211 0.50 6.18 4.72
C TYR A 211 1.66 5.20 4.60
N VAL A 212 1.46 4.15 3.82
CA VAL A 212 2.52 3.18 3.54
C VAL A 212 3.52 3.77 2.54
N SER A 213 4.76 3.85 2.95
CA SER A 213 5.90 4.30 2.19
C SER A 213 7.00 3.23 2.17
N SER A 214 8.19 3.58 1.75
CA SER A 214 9.34 2.69 1.63
C SER A 214 10.60 3.33 2.19
N SER A 215 11.52 2.54 2.72
CA SER A 215 12.87 2.99 3.07
C SER A 215 13.64 3.55 1.87
N GLN A 216 13.25 3.17 0.64
CA GLN A 216 13.79 3.75 -0.59
C GLN A 216 13.50 5.26 -0.72
N ALA A 217 12.52 5.78 0.01
CA ALA A 217 12.24 7.21 0.05
C ALA A 217 13.43 8.03 0.58
N ILE A 218 14.11 7.51 1.60
CA ILE A 218 15.23 8.20 2.28
C ILE A 218 16.60 7.61 1.92
N ASP A 219 16.65 6.32 1.59
CA ASP A 219 17.87 5.61 1.20
C ASP A 219 17.70 4.97 -0.20
N PRO A 220 17.74 5.75 -1.29
CA PRO A 220 17.54 5.21 -2.63
C PRO A 220 18.61 4.19 -2.99
N GLY A 221 18.21 2.94 -3.26
CA GLY A 221 19.14 1.85 -3.58
C GLY A 221 18.81 1.07 -4.85
N VAL A 222 17.66 1.35 -5.46
CA VAL A 222 17.18 0.70 -6.68
C VAL A 222 16.79 1.72 -7.74
N ALA A 223 16.82 1.31 -9.00
CA ALA A 223 16.60 2.20 -10.14
C ALA A 223 15.11 2.28 -10.52
N VAL A 224 14.30 2.82 -9.61
CA VAL A 224 12.85 3.01 -9.75
C VAL A 224 12.48 4.46 -9.38
N PRO A 225 12.81 5.42 -10.27
CA PRO A 225 12.75 6.85 -9.92
C PRO A 225 11.35 7.32 -9.53
N GLY A 226 10.31 6.93 -10.25
CA GLY A 226 8.92 7.30 -9.92
C GLY A 226 8.49 6.75 -8.57
N TYR A 227 8.86 5.50 -8.28
CA TYR A 227 8.60 4.87 -6.98
C TYR A 227 9.29 5.61 -5.83
N VAL A 228 10.58 5.93 -5.99
CA VAL A 228 11.36 6.66 -4.95
C VAL A 228 10.76 8.03 -4.69
N ILE A 229 10.49 8.81 -5.76
CA ILE A 229 9.91 10.16 -5.66
C ILE A 229 8.51 10.11 -5.03
N ALA A 230 7.66 9.17 -5.46
CA ALA A 230 6.32 9.03 -4.92
C ALA A 230 6.33 8.67 -3.43
N ASN A 231 7.19 7.74 -3.01
CA ASN A 231 7.32 7.38 -1.61
C ASN A 231 7.91 8.50 -0.75
N TRP A 232 8.82 9.33 -1.30
CA TRP A 232 9.30 10.54 -0.62
C TRP A 232 8.16 11.56 -0.42
N ALA A 233 7.36 11.83 -1.46
CA ALA A 233 6.24 12.76 -1.38
C ALA A 233 5.23 12.35 -0.28
N VAL A 234 4.96 11.06 -0.14
CA VAL A 234 4.06 10.50 0.87
C VAL A 234 4.49 10.81 2.30
N LEU A 235 5.80 10.94 2.57
CA LEU A 235 6.29 11.28 3.91
C LEU A 235 5.86 12.68 4.36
N ARG A 236 5.54 13.57 3.42
CA ARG A 236 5.11 14.96 3.72
C ARG A 236 3.60 15.10 3.90
N LEU A 237 2.81 14.09 3.54
CA LEU A 237 1.34 14.17 3.60
C LEU A 237 0.81 14.48 5.01
N PRO A 238 1.32 13.89 6.13
CA PRO A 238 0.83 14.20 7.47
C PRO A 238 0.93 15.68 7.80
N GLU A 239 2.07 16.31 7.49
CA GLU A 239 2.30 17.74 7.78
C GLU A 239 1.46 18.65 6.89
N VAL A 240 1.38 18.33 5.59
CA VAL A 240 0.55 19.07 4.63
C VAL A 240 -0.92 19.01 5.05
N LEU A 241 -1.41 17.83 5.43
CA LEU A 241 -2.77 17.64 5.93
C LEU A 241 -3.02 18.49 7.18
N ARG A 242 -2.11 18.47 8.15
CA ARG A 242 -2.21 19.25 9.39
C ARG A 242 -2.40 20.75 9.11
N VAL A 243 -1.63 21.31 8.18
CA VAL A 243 -1.74 22.72 7.80
C VAL A 243 -3.11 23.01 7.17
N ASN A 244 -3.60 22.08 6.31
CA ASN A 244 -4.89 22.25 5.63
C ASN A 244 -6.10 22.11 6.58
N LEU A 245 -6.01 21.24 7.59
CA LEU A 245 -7.09 21.05 8.56
C LEU A 245 -7.29 22.24 9.49
N GLY A 246 -6.25 23.01 9.78
CA GLY A 246 -6.31 24.19 10.63
C GLY A 246 -6.98 23.89 11.98
N LYS A 247 -8.14 24.50 12.24
CA LYS A 247 -8.91 24.32 13.51
C LYS A 247 -9.49 22.91 13.67
N SER A 248 -9.66 22.16 12.59
CA SER A 248 -10.17 20.78 12.62
C SER A 248 -9.06 19.73 12.73
N ALA A 249 -7.83 20.16 13.03
CA ALA A 249 -6.66 19.30 13.11
C ALA A 249 -6.77 18.17 14.16
N GLU A 250 -7.58 18.34 15.18
CA GLU A 250 -7.85 17.33 16.21
C GLU A 250 -8.68 16.14 15.72
N MET A 251 -9.41 16.32 14.61
CA MET A 251 -10.30 15.29 14.06
C MET A 251 -9.52 14.24 13.25
N VAL A 252 -8.32 14.54 12.78
CA VAL A 252 -7.55 13.63 11.92
C VAL A 252 -6.11 13.55 12.39
N SER A 253 -5.69 12.37 12.80
CA SER A 253 -4.28 12.05 13.02
C SER A 253 -3.71 11.37 11.77
N ALA A 254 -2.45 11.63 11.46
CA ALA A 254 -1.81 11.04 10.30
C ALA A 254 -0.34 10.71 10.54
N CYS A 255 0.10 9.54 10.08
CA CYS A 255 1.51 9.15 10.10
C CYS A 255 1.92 8.42 8.81
N SER A 256 3.20 8.37 8.55
CA SER A 256 3.79 7.59 7.45
C SER A 256 4.63 6.44 8.01
N VAL A 257 4.55 5.26 7.39
CA VAL A 257 5.31 4.07 7.75
C VAL A 257 6.18 3.63 6.58
N MET A 258 7.47 3.45 6.82
CA MET A 258 8.45 3.06 5.81
C MET A 258 8.93 1.64 6.06
N PHE A 259 8.79 0.80 5.04
CA PHE A 259 9.25 -0.57 5.10
C PHE A 259 10.58 -0.77 4.39
N PRO A 260 11.40 -1.71 4.86
CA PRO A 260 12.49 -2.30 4.08
C PRO A 260 11.92 -3.16 2.95
N PHE A 261 12.74 -4.00 2.33
CA PHE A 261 12.23 -4.98 1.37
C PHE A 261 11.38 -6.03 2.06
N ILE A 262 10.20 -6.30 1.48
CA ILE A 262 9.24 -7.31 1.92
C ILE A 262 9.08 -8.31 0.78
N ARG A 263 8.97 -9.60 1.09
CA ARG A 263 8.60 -10.64 0.15
C ARG A 263 7.11 -10.53 -0.15
N THR A 264 6.80 -9.95 -1.29
CA THR A 264 5.43 -9.72 -1.77
C THR A 264 5.33 -10.09 -3.23
N SER A 265 4.12 -10.22 -3.73
CA SER A 265 3.88 -10.37 -5.17
C SER A 265 4.48 -9.23 -6.03
N MET A 266 4.76 -8.08 -5.45
CA MET A 266 5.46 -6.97 -6.12
C MET A 266 6.96 -7.22 -6.28
N THR A 267 7.60 -7.98 -5.39
CA THR A 267 9.04 -8.25 -5.38
C THR A 267 9.39 -9.64 -5.90
N GLU A 268 8.40 -10.50 -6.13
CA GLU A 268 8.54 -11.91 -6.50
C GLU A 268 9.47 -12.11 -7.71
N GLU A 269 9.26 -11.31 -8.75
CA GLU A 269 10.05 -11.38 -9.99
C GLU A 269 11.55 -11.10 -9.76
N TYR A 270 11.88 -10.34 -8.72
CA TYR A 270 13.25 -9.87 -8.45
C TYR A 270 13.92 -10.57 -7.28
N VAL A 271 13.16 -11.23 -6.41
CA VAL A 271 13.66 -11.83 -5.14
C VAL A 271 14.80 -12.80 -5.39
N GLU A 272 14.71 -13.64 -6.41
CA GLU A 272 15.73 -14.63 -6.74
C GLU A 272 16.91 -14.05 -7.54
N ASN A 273 16.85 -12.76 -7.91
CA ASN A 273 17.93 -12.13 -8.65
C ASN A 273 19.04 -11.64 -7.72
N ASP A 274 20.06 -12.47 -7.53
CA ASP A 274 21.23 -12.16 -6.67
C ASP A 274 21.90 -10.82 -6.98
N LYS A 275 21.87 -10.38 -8.23
CA LYS A 275 22.46 -9.08 -8.63
C LYS A 275 21.67 -7.88 -8.08
N VAL A 276 20.37 -8.06 -7.86
CA VAL A 276 19.47 -7.01 -7.35
C VAL A 276 19.33 -7.12 -5.84
N PHE A 277 19.00 -8.31 -5.34
CA PHE A 277 18.61 -8.54 -3.96
C PHE A 277 19.58 -9.37 -3.12
N GLY A 278 20.66 -9.96 -3.70
CA GLY A 278 21.51 -10.92 -3.01
C GLY A 278 21.97 -10.50 -1.60
N ARG A 279 22.29 -9.23 -1.39
CA ARG A 279 22.64 -8.69 -0.06
C ARG A 279 21.44 -8.44 0.87
N TRP A 280 20.21 -8.45 0.31
CA TRP A 280 18.98 -8.15 1.05
C TRP A 280 18.14 -9.39 1.34
N GLN A 281 18.29 -10.48 0.56
CA GLN A 281 17.46 -11.68 0.63
C GLN A 281 17.32 -12.24 2.04
N SER A 282 18.42 -12.28 2.80
CA SER A 282 18.43 -12.77 4.19
C SER A 282 17.81 -11.81 5.21
N ARG A 283 17.41 -10.61 4.79
CA ARG A 283 16.84 -9.55 5.64
C ARG A 283 15.50 -9.05 5.12
N MET A 284 14.94 -9.70 4.12
CA MET A 284 13.58 -9.40 3.66
C MET A 284 12.58 -9.92 4.68
N LEU A 285 11.61 -9.08 5.00
CA LEU A 285 10.49 -9.48 5.83
C LEU A 285 9.50 -10.30 5.02
N GLU A 286 8.86 -11.24 5.66
CA GLU A 286 7.65 -11.84 5.15
C GLU A 286 6.47 -10.87 5.30
N THR A 287 5.43 -11.04 4.51
CA THR A 287 4.27 -10.13 4.50
C THR A 287 3.59 -10.04 5.87
N HIS A 288 3.47 -11.18 6.56
CA HIS A 288 2.86 -11.23 7.89
C HIS A 288 3.70 -10.49 8.95
N GLU A 289 5.03 -10.59 8.90
CA GLU A 289 5.93 -9.87 9.82
C GLU A 289 5.79 -8.35 9.67
N ALA A 290 5.73 -7.88 8.42
CA ALA A 290 5.50 -6.48 8.12
C ALA A 290 4.12 -6.00 8.59
N ALA A 291 3.07 -6.77 8.35
CA ALA A 291 1.70 -6.43 8.75
C ALA A 291 1.54 -6.39 10.28
N LEU A 292 2.07 -7.38 11.00
CA LEU A 292 2.05 -7.41 12.47
C LEU A 292 2.88 -6.29 13.08
N SER A 293 3.98 -5.88 12.44
CA SER A 293 4.74 -4.70 12.88
C SER A 293 3.89 -3.42 12.82
N VAL A 294 2.99 -3.29 11.83
CA VAL A 294 2.03 -2.17 11.79
C VAL A 294 1.02 -2.27 12.92
N ALA A 295 0.47 -3.45 13.18
CA ALA A 295 -0.44 -3.64 14.32
C ALA A 295 0.25 -3.27 15.64
N GLN A 296 1.51 -3.66 15.84
CA GLN A 296 2.33 -3.26 16.98
C GLN A 296 2.47 -1.73 17.08
N LEU A 297 2.74 -1.05 15.97
CA LEU A 297 2.84 0.41 15.95
C LEU A 297 1.51 1.07 16.31
N LEU A 298 0.41 0.60 15.72
CA LEU A 298 -0.94 1.15 15.88
C LEU A 298 -1.62 0.78 17.21
N SER A 299 -1.01 -0.09 18.03
CA SER A 299 -1.43 -0.27 19.42
C SER A 299 -1.09 0.94 20.32
N ARG A 300 -0.25 1.85 19.83
CA ARG A 300 0.02 3.12 20.51
C ARG A 300 -1.10 4.13 20.25
N PRO A 301 -1.33 5.08 21.18
CA PRO A 301 -2.29 6.15 20.95
C PRO A 301 -2.04 6.91 19.65
N ALA A 302 -3.08 7.17 18.86
CA ALA A 302 -2.97 7.88 17.58
C ALA A 302 -2.28 9.26 17.72
N ALA A 303 -2.48 9.95 18.84
CA ALA A 303 -1.83 11.23 19.13
C ALA A 303 -0.31 11.13 19.28
N GLU A 304 0.24 10.00 19.71
CA GLU A 304 1.69 9.78 19.78
C GLU A 304 2.31 9.52 18.40
N LEU A 305 1.50 8.98 17.49
CA LEU A 305 1.92 8.67 16.13
C LEU A 305 1.76 9.85 15.18
N ASP A 306 0.92 10.81 15.54
CA ASP A 306 0.57 11.92 14.69
C ASP A 306 1.79 12.73 14.23
N LEU A 307 1.78 13.11 12.94
CA LEU A 307 2.90 13.75 12.22
C LEU A 307 4.19 12.91 12.20
N GLY A 308 4.14 11.66 12.63
CA GLY A 308 5.32 10.79 12.66
C GLY A 308 5.63 10.19 11.30
N CYS A 309 6.94 10.13 10.99
CA CYS A 309 7.48 9.25 9.96
C CYS A 309 8.21 8.11 10.65
N PHE A 310 7.73 6.88 10.48
CA PHE A 310 8.27 5.72 11.17
C PHE A 310 8.94 4.77 10.16
N ARG A 311 10.15 4.35 10.47
CA ARG A 311 10.89 3.36 9.67
C ARG A 311 11.00 2.06 10.44
N LEU A 312 10.61 0.97 9.79
CA LEU A 312 10.85 -0.37 10.28
C LEU A 312 12.27 -0.78 9.92
N ASN A 313 13.12 -0.92 10.92
CA ASN A 313 14.49 -1.40 10.76
C ASN A 313 14.52 -2.91 10.97
N VAL A 314 15.36 -3.58 10.19
CA VAL A 314 15.61 -5.02 10.28
C VAL A 314 17.07 -5.24 10.60
N SER A 315 17.34 -6.05 11.61
CA SER A 315 18.67 -6.49 12.02
C SER A 315 18.72 -8.00 12.17
N GLY A 316 19.92 -8.57 12.22
CA GLY A 316 20.10 -10.03 12.26
C GLY A 316 20.21 -10.67 10.87
N GLY A 317 20.14 -11.98 10.82
CA GLY A 317 20.13 -12.81 9.63
C GLY A 317 18.80 -13.54 9.46
N ALA A 318 18.68 -14.43 8.46
CA ALA A 318 17.43 -15.13 8.16
C ALA A 318 16.86 -15.98 9.31
N SER A 319 17.70 -16.42 10.24
CA SER A 319 17.30 -17.25 11.39
C SER A 319 16.98 -16.47 12.67
N ASP A 320 17.33 -15.16 12.70
CA ASP A 320 17.25 -14.32 13.90
C ASP A 320 16.89 -12.87 13.54
N LEU A 321 15.98 -12.70 12.59
CA LEU A 321 15.46 -11.38 12.22
C LEU A 321 14.82 -10.69 13.42
N ASN A 322 15.24 -9.46 13.65
CA ASN A 322 14.66 -8.59 14.65
C ASN A 322 14.20 -7.29 13.99
N THR A 323 12.99 -6.86 14.32
CA THR A 323 12.37 -5.66 13.79
C THR A 323 12.21 -4.60 14.88
N GLN A 324 12.49 -3.35 14.52
CA GLN A 324 12.32 -2.21 15.43
C GLN A 324 11.86 -0.97 14.69
N TRP A 325 10.79 -0.34 15.17
CA TRP A 325 10.37 0.96 14.69
C TRP A 325 11.28 2.08 15.22
N SER A 326 11.68 2.97 14.32
CA SER A 326 12.34 4.23 14.65
C SER A 326 11.56 5.40 14.07
N ARG A 327 11.40 6.48 14.83
CA ARG A 327 10.89 7.74 14.30
C ARG A 327 12.00 8.42 13.50
N VAL A 328 11.70 8.78 12.27
CA VAL A 328 12.61 9.51 11.38
C VAL A 328 12.20 10.97 11.36
N HIS A 329 13.16 11.85 11.57
CA HIS A 329 12.95 13.28 11.42
C HIS A 329 13.45 13.70 10.03
N ILE A 330 12.53 14.26 9.22
CA ILE A 330 12.90 14.86 7.95
C ILE A 330 13.45 16.23 8.29
N SER A 331 14.79 16.34 8.32
CA SER A 331 15.48 17.58 8.66
C SER A 331 15.24 18.65 7.58
N THR A 332 15.03 19.88 8.03
CA THR A 332 15.08 21.10 7.23
C THR A 332 16.28 21.95 7.61
N ASP A 333 17.36 21.33 8.06
CA ASP A 333 18.59 22.05 8.42
C ASP A 333 19.13 22.76 7.18
N GLU A 334 19.30 24.06 7.32
CA GLU A 334 19.84 24.93 6.27
C GLU A 334 21.30 25.21 6.60
N GLU A 335 22.18 24.94 5.66
CA GLU A 335 23.57 25.37 5.72
C GLU A 335 23.73 26.64 4.87
N PRO A 336 24.09 27.79 5.48
CA PRO A 336 24.32 29.01 4.72
C PRO A 336 25.48 28.79 3.73
N LEU A 337 25.24 29.12 2.47
CA LEU A 337 26.30 29.13 1.46
C LEU A 337 27.01 30.50 1.50
N ASP A 338 28.26 30.53 1.92
CA ASP A 338 29.13 31.70 1.76
C ASP A 338 29.55 31.81 0.30
N TRP A 339 28.86 32.66 -0.43
CA TRP A 339 29.31 33.14 -1.75
C TRP A 339 30.31 34.28 -1.52
N ALA A 340 31.58 33.94 -1.50
CA ALA A 340 32.66 34.91 -1.53
C ALA A 340 32.94 35.41 -2.95
#